data_937076faf172d01ce0b180974d2e86c2
#
_entry.id   937076faf172d01ce0b180974d2e86c2
#
_cell.length_a   1.000
_cell.length_b   1.000
_cell.length_c   1.000
_cell.angle_alpha   90.00
_cell.angle_beta   90.00
_cell.angle_gamma   90.00
#
_symmetry.space_group_name_H-M   'P 1'
#
loop_
_entity.id
_entity.type
_entity.pdbx_description
1 polymer ?
#
loop_
_entity_poly.entity_id
_entity_poly.type
_entity_poly.pdbx_seq_one_letter_code
_entity_poly.pdbx_strand_id
1 'polypeptide(L)'
;LAEALRKTPNVVLATDLMPQSGQWEEPYAMFAPLARAIGHVHADVDRYDGVSRQIQLEKVGGRTRRWAMALEAYRLVQGGETIVETPKELQVGKKVIPVPKRGEEGRMLFIRYRRQAMPRVSIRELLEQEGAAKKLAGKVVFVGVTSQSQVRDRLVTPHSGGQLMPGVEIHAHIYETLARGDYLWPASNISVL
;
A
#
# COMPACT_ATOMS: atom_id res chain seq x y z
N LEU A 1 -14.20 -17.40 -7.07
CA LEU A 1 -13.10 -16.48 -6.84
C LEU A 1 -11.80 -16.99 -7.46
N ALA A 2 -11.35 -18.24 -7.20
CA ALA A 2 -10.09 -18.77 -7.76
C ALA A 2 -10.05 -18.71 -9.31
N GLU A 3 -11.15 -19.00 -9.99
CA GLU A 3 -11.24 -18.89 -11.44
C GLU A 3 -11.08 -17.43 -11.91
N ALA A 4 -11.69 -16.48 -11.23
CA ALA A 4 -11.55 -15.06 -11.53
C ALA A 4 -10.09 -14.59 -11.34
N LEU A 5 -9.43 -15.04 -10.26
CA LEU A 5 -8.02 -14.73 -10.03
C LEU A 5 -7.11 -15.30 -11.14
N ARG A 6 -7.34 -16.53 -11.60
CA ARG A 6 -6.58 -17.10 -12.72
C ARG A 6 -6.70 -16.30 -14.03
N LYS A 7 -7.88 -15.69 -14.25
CA LYS A 7 -8.15 -14.85 -15.43
C LYS A 7 -7.63 -13.41 -15.28
N THR A 8 -7.17 -13.04 -14.09
CA THR A 8 -6.71 -11.67 -13.78
C THR A 8 -5.20 -11.66 -13.53
N PRO A 9 -4.37 -11.32 -14.53
CA PRO A 9 -2.93 -11.58 -14.49
C PRO A 9 -2.16 -10.70 -13.51
N ASN A 10 -2.70 -9.56 -13.08
CA ASN A 10 -1.98 -8.54 -12.31
C ASN A 10 -2.62 -8.34 -10.92
N VAL A 11 -2.77 -9.43 -10.17
CA VAL A 11 -3.32 -9.39 -8.81
C VAL A 11 -2.19 -9.37 -7.80
N VAL A 12 -2.26 -8.44 -6.85
CA VAL A 12 -1.46 -8.43 -5.63
C VAL A 12 -2.38 -8.79 -4.47
N LEU A 13 -2.05 -9.85 -3.73
CA LEU A 13 -2.76 -10.20 -2.50
C LEU A 13 -2.10 -9.54 -1.29
N ALA A 14 -2.94 -9.16 -0.34
CA ALA A 14 -2.51 -8.56 0.91
C ALA A 14 -2.06 -9.63 1.91
N THR A 15 -1.07 -9.30 2.72
CA THR A 15 -0.66 -10.02 3.93
C THR A 15 -0.40 -9.01 5.04
N ASP A 16 -0.72 -9.34 6.28
CA ASP A 16 -0.43 -8.49 7.43
C ASP A 16 0.56 -9.14 8.38
N LEU A 17 1.29 -8.32 9.12
CA LEU A 17 2.21 -8.80 10.15
C LEU A 17 1.45 -8.93 11.47
N MET A 18 1.37 -10.14 11.99
CA MET A 18 0.73 -10.41 13.28
C MET A 18 1.63 -9.92 14.43
N PRO A 19 1.24 -8.89 15.18
CA PRO A 19 2.10 -8.28 16.21
C PRO A 19 2.54 -9.27 17.31
N GLN A 20 1.67 -10.24 17.65
CA GLN A 20 1.92 -11.18 18.73
C GLN A 20 2.98 -12.24 18.38
N SER A 21 3.01 -12.67 17.13
CA SER A 21 3.90 -13.75 16.67
C SER A 21 5.07 -13.27 15.83
N GLY A 22 5.00 -12.05 15.29
CA GLY A 22 5.95 -11.56 14.29
C GLY A 22 5.95 -12.37 12.98
N GLN A 23 4.88 -13.13 12.73
CA GLN A 23 4.68 -13.90 11.51
C GLN A 23 3.70 -13.22 10.58
N TRP A 24 3.76 -13.58 9.30
CA TRP A 24 2.78 -13.10 8.32
C TRP A 24 1.45 -13.85 8.46
N GLU A 25 0.35 -13.10 8.44
CA GLU A 25 -0.98 -13.65 8.13
C GLU A 25 -1.07 -13.81 6.61
N GLU A 26 -0.72 -15.01 6.14
CA GLU A 26 -0.63 -15.29 4.72
C GLU A 26 -2.01 -15.44 4.06
N PRO A 27 -2.16 -15.06 2.77
CA PRO A 27 -3.35 -15.38 2.02
C PRO A 27 -3.62 -16.89 2.02
N TYR A 28 -4.90 -17.28 1.92
CA TYR A 28 -5.24 -18.69 1.81
C TYR A 28 -4.41 -19.41 0.75
N ALA A 29 -3.87 -20.59 1.11
CA ALA A 29 -2.97 -21.38 0.28
C ALA A 29 -3.51 -21.65 -1.13
N MET A 30 -4.84 -21.74 -1.31
CA MET A 30 -5.48 -21.90 -2.62
C MET A 30 -5.45 -20.64 -3.49
N PHE A 31 -5.23 -19.45 -2.93
CA PHE A 31 -5.21 -18.18 -3.68
C PHE A 31 -3.79 -17.64 -3.86
N ALA A 32 -2.90 -17.89 -2.91
CA ALA A 32 -1.52 -17.37 -2.94
C ALA A 32 -0.80 -17.65 -4.29
N PRO A 33 -0.83 -18.86 -4.87
CA PRO A 33 -0.16 -19.14 -6.14
C PRO A 33 -0.85 -18.52 -7.36
N LEU A 34 -2.05 -17.94 -7.20
CA LEU A 34 -2.78 -17.26 -8.27
C LEU A 34 -2.47 -15.76 -8.34
N ALA A 35 -1.81 -15.23 -7.34
CA ALA A 35 -1.38 -13.85 -7.32
C ALA A 35 -0.05 -13.65 -8.04
N ARG A 36 0.12 -12.50 -8.67
CA ARG A 36 1.40 -12.09 -9.27
C ARG A 36 2.41 -11.65 -8.21
N ALA A 37 1.92 -11.14 -7.08
CA ALA A 37 2.71 -10.79 -5.92
C ALA A 37 1.88 -10.86 -4.64
N ILE A 38 2.55 -10.92 -3.50
CA ILE A 38 1.95 -10.78 -2.17
C ILE A 38 2.68 -9.62 -1.50
N GLY A 39 1.93 -8.61 -1.07
CA GLY A 39 2.49 -7.43 -0.44
C GLY A 39 1.89 -7.17 0.94
N HIS A 40 2.68 -6.61 1.86
CA HIS A 40 2.19 -6.32 3.19
C HIS A 40 1.32 -5.07 3.21
N VAL A 41 0.32 -5.10 4.10
CA VAL A 41 -0.57 -3.98 4.39
C VAL A 41 -0.35 -3.39 5.79
N HIS A 42 0.67 -3.85 6.49
CA HIS A 42 0.96 -3.39 7.84
C HIS A 42 1.30 -1.90 7.85
N ALA A 43 0.52 -1.12 8.59
CA ALA A 43 0.72 0.31 8.75
C ALA A 43 1.17 0.62 10.17
N ASP A 44 2.22 1.43 10.28
CA ASP A 44 2.67 1.97 11.55
C ASP A 44 2.11 3.38 11.73
N VAL A 45 1.71 3.69 12.96
CA VAL A 45 1.32 5.05 13.34
C VAL A 45 2.46 5.74 14.09
N ASP A 46 2.51 7.04 14.00
CA ASP A 46 3.45 7.84 14.79
C ASP A 46 3.23 7.59 16.30
N ARG A 47 4.32 7.35 17.03
CA ARG A 47 4.27 6.99 18.46
C ARG A 47 3.79 8.14 19.36
N TYR A 48 3.93 9.39 18.91
CA TYR A 48 3.61 10.57 19.72
C TYR A 48 2.15 10.97 19.59
N ASP A 49 1.58 10.90 18.38
CA ASP A 49 0.24 11.42 18.13
C ASP A 49 -0.70 10.42 17.42
N GLY A 50 -0.23 9.22 17.12
CA GLY A 50 -1.04 8.16 16.50
C GLY A 50 -1.44 8.42 15.04
N VAL A 51 -0.81 9.41 14.38
CA VAL A 51 -1.15 9.75 13.00
C VAL A 51 -0.33 8.92 12.01
N SER A 52 -0.98 8.29 11.05
CA SER A 52 -0.31 7.58 9.96
C SER A 52 0.21 8.57 8.93
N ARG A 53 1.53 8.76 8.89
CA ARG A 53 2.21 9.66 7.94
C ARG A 53 3.13 8.95 7.00
N GLN A 54 3.53 7.75 7.33
CA GLN A 54 4.58 7.02 6.64
C GLN A 54 4.30 5.52 6.65
N ILE A 55 4.97 4.82 5.75
CA ILE A 55 4.96 3.37 5.69
C ILE A 55 6.37 2.84 5.52
N GLN A 56 6.69 1.73 6.16
CA GLN A 56 7.85 0.95 5.78
C GLN A 56 7.57 0.27 4.43
N LEU A 57 8.42 0.49 3.43
CA LEU A 57 8.27 -0.16 2.13
C LEU A 57 8.65 -1.64 2.16
N GLU A 58 9.41 -2.06 3.17
CA GLU A 58 9.79 -3.46 3.39
C GLU A 58 9.62 -3.82 4.85
N LYS A 59 9.08 -5.02 5.12
CA LYS A 59 9.02 -5.60 6.46
C LYS A 59 9.44 -7.06 6.42
N VAL A 60 9.93 -7.54 7.56
CA VAL A 60 10.31 -8.94 7.77
C VAL A 60 9.38 -9.55 8.80
N GLY A 61 8.72 -10.65 8.45
CA GLY A 61 7.94 -11.47 9.34
C GLY A 61 8.50 -12.89 9.33
N GLY A 62 8.91 -13.41 10.49
CA GLY A 62 9.62 -14.67 10.56
C GLY A 62 10.90 -14.66 9.73
N ARG A 63 10.95 -15.49 8.68
CA ARG A 63 12.07 -15.56 7.73
C ARG A 63 11.78 -14.94 6.38
N THR A 64 10.58 -14.34 6.21
CA THR A 64 10.12 -13.83 4.91
C THR A 64 10.08 -12.32 4.93
N ARG A 65 10.78 -11.70 3.97
CA ARG A 65 10.67 -10.26 3.68
C ARG A 65 9.55 -10.02 2.69
N ARG A 66 8.74 -9.00 2.93
CA ARG A 66 7.67 -8.56 2.04
C ARG A 66 7.80 -7.07 1.74
N TRP A 67 7.54 -6.71 0.48
CA TRP A 67 7.34 -5.33 0.08
C TRP A 67 5.92 -4.86 0.41
N ALA A 68 5.73 -3.57 0.62
CA ALA A 68 4.41 -2.98 0.78
C ALA A 68 3.53 -3.27 -0.46
N MET A 69 2.25 -3.59 -0.25
CA MET A 69 1.30 -3.93 -1.32
C MET A 69 1.23 -2.84 -2.39
N ALA A 70 1.25 -1.57 -1.99
CA ALA A 70 1.25 -0.45 -2.93
C ALA A 70 2.53 -0.39 -3.78
N LEU A 71 3.71 -0.78 -3.22
CA LEU A 71 4.96 -0.86 -3.97
C LEU A 71 4.94 -2.04 -4.95
N GLU A 72 4.38 -3.19 -4.56
CA GLU A 72 4.19 -4.32 -5.47
C GLU A 72 3.25 -3.98 -6.62
N ALA A 73 2.13 -3.30 -6.33
CA ALA A 73 1.23 -2.80 -7.37
C ALA A 73 1.94 -1.83 -8.32
N TYR A 74 2.75 -0.92 -7.77
CA TYR A 74 3.55 0.02 -8.56
C TYR A 74 4.57 -0.72 -9.44
N ARG A 75 5.28 -1.71 -8.89
CA ARG A 75 6.24 -2.54 -9.60
C ARG A 75 5.60 -3.25 -10.81
N LEU A 76 4.42 -3.83 -10.62
CA LEU A 76 3.71 -4.50 -11.71
C LEU A 76 3.33 -3.54 -12.84
N VAL A 77 2.93 -2.32 -12.52
CA VAL A 77 2.63 -1.27 -13.52
C VAL A 77 3.90 -0.84 -14.27
N GLN A 78 5.08 -0.89 -13.62
CA GLN A 78 6.37 -0.56 -14.25
C GLN A 78 6.98 -1.75 -15.04
N GLY A 79 6.23 -2.82 -15.30
CA GLY A 79 6.69 -3.98 -16.07
C GLY A 79 6.94 -5.24 -15.24
N GLY A 80 6.84 -5.17 -13.92
CA GLY A 80 6.94 -6.32 -13.03
C GLY A 80 8.38 -6.82 -12.78
N GLU A 81 9.39 -6.06 -13.16
CA GLU A 81 10.80 -6.40 -12.96
C GLU A 81 11.17 -6.43 -11.47
N THR A 82 12.31 -7.04 -11.17
CA THR A 82 12.86 -7.08 -9.81
C THR A 82 13.20 -5.66 -9.32
N ILE A 83 12.89 -5.36 -8.05
CA ILE A 83 13.31 -4.13 -7.40
C ILE A 83 14.81 -4.18 -7.16
N VAL A 84 15.55 -3.22 -7.70
CA VAL A 84 16.97 -3.07 -7.45
C VAL A 84 17.18 -2.16 -6.26
N GLU A 85 18.01 -2.59 -5.33
CA GLU A 85 18.23 -1.92 -4.06
C GLU A 85 19.64 -1.31 -3.98
N THR A 86 19.70 -0.06 -3.55
CA THR A 86 20.93 0.57 -3.10
C THR A 86 20.74 1.09 -1.66
N PRO A 87 21.79 1.46 -0.94
CA PRO A 87 21.61 2.05 0.40
C PRO A 87 20.76 3.33 0.42
N LYS A 88 20.68 4.07 -0.68
CA LYS A 88 20.01 5.37 -0.76
C LYS A 88 18.62 5.32 -1.40
N GLU A 89 18.34 4.31 -2.24
CA GLU A 89 17.15 4.32 -3.09
C GLU A 89 16.72 2.91 -3.52
N LEU A 90 15.51 2.82 -4.06
CA LEU A 90 15.02 1.67 -4.81
C LEU A 90 14.87 2.05 -6.28
N GLN A 91 15.23 1.15 -7.17
CA GLN A 91 14.93 1.28 -8.59
C GLN A 91 13.85 0.26 -8.96
N VAL A 92 12.78 0.75 -9.57
CA VAL A 92 11.64 -0.06 -10.05
C VAL A 92 11.45 0.22 -11.54
N GLY A 93 11.88 -0.70 -12.38
CA GLY A 93 12.01 -0.46 -13.81
C GLY A 93 12.95 0.71 -14.09
N LYS A 94 12.46 1.75 -14.78
CA LYS A 94 13.21 2.99 -15.07
C LYS A 94 13.03 4.09 -14.01
N LYS A 95 12.28 3.82 -12.95
CA LYS A 95 11.97 4.81 -11.93
C LYS A 95 12.80 4.62 -10.67
N VAL A 96 13.26 5.71 -10.11
CA VAL A 96 14.00 5.75 -8.85
C VAL A 96 13.10 6.27 -7.75
N ILE A 97 13.05 5.55 -6.64
CA ILE A 97 12.34 5.92 -5.42
C ILE A 97 13.41 6.24 -4.39
N PRO A 98 13.58 7.51 -4.02
CA PRO A 98 14.67 7.95 -3.15
C PRO A 98 14.35 7.70 -1.67
N VAL A 99 14.38 6.44 -1.26
CA VAL A 99 14.10 5.97 0.11
C VAL A 99 15.32 5.29 0.69
N PRO A 100 16.17 6.01 1.43
CA PRO A 100 17.36 5.44 2.03
C PRO A 100 16.99 4.38 3.08
N LYS A 101 17.81 3.33 3.14
CA LYS A 101 17.68 2.32 4.19
C LYS A 101 18.24 2.85 5.50
N ARG A 102 17.42 2.85 6.56
CA ARG A 102 17.77 3.39 7.88
C ARG A 102 17.78 2.28 8.92
N GLY A 103 18.91 1.60 9.08
CA GLY A 103 19.08 0.56 10.09
C GLY A 103 17.92 -0.43 10.14
N GLU A 104 17.38 -0.65 11.34
CA GLU A 104 16.25 -1.55 11.59
C GLU A 104 14.90 -0.99 11.11
N GLU A 105 14.77 0.34 10.96
CA GLU A 105 13.54 0.96 10.45
C GLU A 105 13.32 0.64 8.97
N GLY A 106 14.33 0.13 8.27
CA GLY A 106 14.23 -0.18 6.85
C GLY A 106 14.07 1.07 6.00
N ARG A 107 13.16 1.02 5.03
CA ARG A 107 12.90 2.10 4.06
C ARG A 107 11.56 2.74 4.34
N MET A 108 11.59 3.94 4.89
CA MET A 108 10.39 4.70 5.21
C MET A 108 10.00 5.62 4.05
N LEU A 109 8.75 5.51 3.61
CA LEU A 109 8.14 6.42 2.65
C LEU A 109 7.12 7.32 3.37
N PHE A 110 7.29 8.64 3.28
CA PHE A 110 6.27 9.59 3.71
C PHE A 110 5.14 9.63 2.69
N ILE A 111 3.90 9.47 3.16
CA ILE A 111 2.71 9.39 2.32
C ILE A 111 2.25 10.80 1.98
N ARG A 112 2.14 11.12 0.70
CA ARG A 112 1.57 12.37 0.21
C ARG A 112 0.05 12.27 0.20
N TYR A 113 -0.56 12.44 1.36
CA TYR A 113 -2.02 12.50 1.46
C TYR A 113 -2.58 13.70 0.70
N ARG A 114 -3.71 13.49 0.02
CA ARG A 114 -4.43 14.55 -0.68
C ARG A 114 -5.69 14.91 0.08
N ARG A 115 -6.08 16.17 0.01
CA ARG A 115 -7.36 16.63 0.59
C ARG A 115 -8.56 16.10 -0.17
N GLN A 116 -8.41 15.88 -1.47
CA GLN A 116 -9.46 15.31 -2.31
C GLN A 116 -9.59 13.81 -2.02
N ALA A 117 -10.84 13.37 -1.78
CA ALA A 117 -11.14 11.95 -1.58
C ALA A 117 -10.72 11.10 -2.79
N MET A 118 -10.23 9.90 -2.53
CA MET A 118 -9.95 8.93 -3.59
C MET A 118 -11.26 8.52 -4.29
N PRO A 119 -11.26 8.40 -5.64
CA PRO A 119 -12.41 7.87 -6.36
C PRO A 119 -12.77 6.47 -5.85
N ARG A 120 -14.06 6.25 -5.61
CA ARG A 120 -14.57 4.97 -5.08
C ARG A 120 -15.69 4.45 -5.97
N VAL A 121 -15.74 3.14 -6.10
CA VAL A 121 -16.86 2.41 -6.70
C VAL A 121 -17.22 1.29 -5.74
N SER A 122 -18.48 1.18 -5.34
CA SER A 122 -18.90 0.11 -4.43
C SER A 122 -19.03 -1.23 -5.19
N ILE A 123 -18.82 -2.34 -4.48
CA ILE A 123 -19.05 -3.67 -5.06
C ILE A 123 -20.51 -3.80 -5.52
N ARG A 124 -21.46 -3.23 -4.76
CA ARG A 124 -22.87 -3.20 -5.15
C ARG A 124 -23.05 -2.51 -6.51
N GLU A 125 -22.46 -1.32 -6.69
CA GLU A 125 -22.51 -0.60 -7.97
C GLU A 125 -21.94 -1.44 -9.12
N LEU A 126 -20.82 -2.14 -8.90
CA LEU A 126 -20.23 -3.02 -9.91
C LEU A 126 -21.12 -4.21 -10.28
N LEU A 127 -21.94 -4.71 -9.35
CA LEU A 127 -22.83 -5.84 -9.59
C LEU A 127 -24.19 -5.44 -10.17
N GLU A 128 -24.70 -4.26 -9.80
CA GLU A 128 -26.05 -3.82 -10.15
C GLU A 128 -26.11 -2.89 -11.36
N GLN A 129 -25.02 -2.18 -11.67
CA GLN A 129 -25.00 -1.20 -12.76
C GLN A 129 -24.19 -1.70 -13.96
N GLU A 130 -24.86 -1.89 -15.07
CA GLU A 130 -24.21 -2.24 -16.32
C GLU A 130 -23.16 -1.17 -16.72
N GLY A 131 -21.98 -1.62 -17.06
CA GLY A 131 -20.88 -0.75 -17.48
C GLY A 131 -20.12 -0.05 -16.35
N ALA A 132 -20.50 -0.21 -15.08
CA ALA A 132 -19.77 0.38 -13.95
C ALA A 132 -18.29 -0.07 -13.92
N ALA A 133 -17.99 -1.32 -14.33
CA ALA A 133 -16.64 -1.84 -14.45
C ALA A 133 -15.76 -1.05 -15.45
N LYS A 134 -16.36 -0.37 -16.45
CA LYS A 134 -15.60 0.47 -17.40
C LYS A 134 -14.90 1.63 -16.70
N LYS A 135 -15.41 2.10 -15.54
CA LYS A 135 -14.78 3.16 -14.73
C LYS A 135 -13.42 2.73 -14.20
N LEU A 136 -13.15 1.42 -14.10
CA LEU A 136 -11.92 0.83 -13.56
C LEU A 136 -10.91 0.46 -14.65
N ALA A 137 -11.31 0.52 -15.92
CA ALA A 137 -10.44 0.15 -17.03
C ALA A 137 -9.15 1.00 -17.05
N GLY A 138 -7.99 0.34 -17.17
CA GLY A 138 -6.68 1.00 -17.21
C GLY A 138 -6.23 1.61 -15.88
N LYS A 139 -6.90 1.30 -14.77
CA LYS A 139 -6.58 1.83 -13.45
C LYS A 139 -6.02 0.75 -12.53
N VAL A 140 -5.21 1.17 -11.57
CA VAL A 140 -4.87 0.36 -10.40
C VAL A 140 -6.02 0.47 -9.42
N VAL A 141 -6.54 -0.68 -8.98
CA VAL A 141 -7.72 -0.74 -8.10
C VAL A 141 -7.33 -1.42 -6.80
N PHE A 142 -7.54 -0.73 -5.70
CA PHE A 142 -7.41 -1.30 -4.36
C PHE A 142 -8.79 -1.76 -3.89
N VAL A 143 -8.91 -3.03 -3.53
CA VAL A 143 -10.14 -3.63 -3.02
C VAL A 143 -10.02 -3.81 -1.53
N GLY A 144 -10.93 -3.23 -0.77
CA GLY A 144 -10.93 -3.33 0.69
C GLY A 144 -12.26 -2.91 1.29
N VAL A 145 -12.39 -3.12 2.59
CA VAL A 145 -13.60 -2.79 3.34
C VAL A 145 -13.54 -1.34 3.83
N THR A 146 -14.59 -0.56 3.59
CA THR A 146 -14.70 0.84 4.01
C THR A 146 -15.85 1.09 5.00
N SER A 147 -16.63 0.07 5.36
CA SER A 147 -17.73 0.17 6.30
C SER A 147 -17.26 0.58 7.70
N GLN A 148 -17.96 1.52 8.33
CA GLN A 148 -17.59 2.02 9.66
C GLN A 148 -17.84 1.00 10.78
N SER A 149 -18.78 0.09 10.60
CA SER A 149 -19.23 -0.83 11.65
C SER A 149 -18.41 -2.11 11.78
N GLN A 150 -17.57 -2.45 10.79
CA GLN A 150 -16.95 -3.77 10.74
C GLN A 150 -15.41 -3.75 10.61
N VAL A 151 -14.78 -2.59 10.49
CA VAL A 151 -13.35 -2.52 10.16
C VAL A 151 -12.54 -1.89 11.28
N ARG A 152 -11.64 -2.68 11.85
CA ARG A 152 -10.60 -2.21 12.77
C ARG A 152 -9.46 -1.49 12.04
N ASP A 153 -9.36 -1.66 10.72
CA ASP A 153 -8.31 -1.09 9.87
C ASP A 153 -8.68 0.35 9.44
N ARG A 154 -8.60 1.26 10.41
CA ARG A 154 -8.82 2.70 10.19
C ARG A 154 -7.84 3.50 11.02
N LEU A 155 -7.17 4.44 10.37
CA LEU A 155 -6.12 5.25 11.00
C LEU A 155 -6.42 6.74 10.88
N VAL A 156 -5.93 7.50 11.86
CA VAL A 156 -5.85 8.95 11.75
C VAL A 156 -4.79 9.31 10.72
N THR A 157 -5.11 10.22 9.82
CA THR A 157 -4.16 10.75 8.82
C THR A 157 -4.11 12.27 8.87
N PRO A 158 -3.10 12.93 8.30
CA PRO A 158 -2.97 14.40 8.35
C PRO A 158 -4.18 15.18 7.81
N HIS A 159 -5.01 14.54 6.97
CA HIS A 159 -6.19 15.18 6.37
C HIS A 159 -7.51 14.50 6.73
N SER A 160 -7.52 13.63 7.72
CA SER A 160 -8.74 12.91 8.11
C SER A 160 -9.81 13.78 8.77
N GLY A 161 -9.49 15.02 9.18
CA GLY A 161 -10.47 15.96 9.74
C GLY A 161 -11.23 15.40 10.96
N GLY A 162 -10.59 14.56 11.76
CA GLY A 162 -11.20 13.86 12.91
C GLY A 162 -11.92 12.56 12.54
N GLN A 163 -12.03 12.22 11.26
CA GLN A 163 -12.53 10.91 10.81
C GLN A 163 -11.38 9.96 10.51
N LEU A 164 -11.54 8.69 10.85
CA LEU A 164 -10.54 7.68 10.55
C LEU A 164 -10.60 7.27 9.09
N MET A 165 -9.46 7.24 8.41
CA MET A 165 -9.33 6.82 7.01
C MET A 165 -9.22 5.29 6.94
N PRO A 166 -9.98 4.61 6.05
CA PRO A 166 -9.80 3.16 5.83
C PRO A 166 -8.40 2.83 5.31
N GLY A 167 -7.81 1.72 5.77
CA GLY A 167 -6.48 1.28 5.35
C GLY A 167 -6.35 1.11 3.84
N VAL A 168 -7.39 0.60 3.17
CA VAL A 168 -7.41 0.48 1.71
C VAL A 168 -7.20 1.83 0.99
N GLU A 169 -7.72 2.92 1.56
CA GLU A 169 -7.54 4.26 1.01
C GLU A 169 -6.13 4.79 1.28
N ILE A 170 -5.56 4.45 2.44
CA ILE A 170 -4.16 4.75 2.76
C ILE A 170 -3.24 4.09 1.73
N HIS A 171 -3.45 2.82 1.39
CA HIS A 171 -2.66 2.14 0.36
C HIS A 171 -2.81 2.77 -1.03
N ALA A 172 -3.98 3.30 -1.36
CA ALA A 172 -4.16 4.07 -2.59
C ALA A 172 -3.34 5.37 -2.59
N HIS A 173 -3.26 6.08 -1.46
CA HIS A 173 -2.40 7.26 -1.30
C HIS A 173 -0.91 6.92 -1.38
N ILE A 174 -0.49 5.78 -0.81
CA ILE A 174 0.89 5.29 -0.94
C ILE A 174 1.23 5.05 -2.41
N TYR A 175 0.36 4.33 -3.13
CA TYR A 175 0.53 4.09 -4.56
C TYR A 175 0.60 5.39 -5.35
N GLU A 176 -0.29 6.34 -5.08
CA GLU A 176 -0.29 7.64 -5.77
C GLU A 176 0.99 8.43 -5.52
N THR A 177 1.52 8.38 -4.28
CA THR A 177 2.81 8.98 -3.93
C THR A 177 3.94 8.41 -4.79
N LEU A 178 4.00 7.08 -4.94
CA LEU A 178 4.97 6.40 -5.78
C LEU A 178 4.79 6.73 -7.27
N ALA A 179 3.55 6.67 -7.75
CA ALA A 179 3.22 6.85 -9.16
C ALA A 179 3.52 8.27 -9.67
N ARG A 180 3.31 9.27 -8.82
CA ARG A 180 3.60 10.68 -9.14
C ARG A 180 5.04 11.08 -8.87
N GLY A 181 5.76 10.36 -8.01
CA GLY A 181 7.08 10.76 -7.53
C GLY A 181 7.04 11.99 -6.60
N ASP A 182 5.89 12.24 -5.98
CA ASP A 182 5.67 13.38 -5.06
C ASP A 182 6.21 13.06 -3.66
N TYR A 183 7.51 12.78 -3.56
CA TYR A 183 8.14 12.37 -2.32
C TYR A 183 8.23 13.50 -1.30
N LEU A 184 7.95 13.18 -0.03
CA LEU A 184 8.09 14.10 1.09
C LEU A 184 9.32 13.73 1.91
N TRP A 185 10.01 14.74 2.40
CA TRP A 185 11.18 14.60 3.26
C TRP A 185 10.96 15.32 4.57
N PRO A 186 11.42 14.75 5.70
CA PRO A 186 11.47 15.53 6.93
C PRO A 186 12.40 16.72 6.71
N ALA A 187 12.02 17.88 7.25
CA ALA A 187 12.90 19.04 7.28
C ALA A 187 14.20 18.68 7.99
N SER A 188 15.34 19.14 7.45
CA SER A 188 16.61 18.99 8.16
C SER A 188 16.59 19.88 9.41
N ASN A 189 17.26 19.45 10.47
CA ASN A 189 17.37 20.24 11.73
C ASN A 189 17.99 21.63 11.52
N ILE A 190 18.58 21.90 10.38
CA ILE A 190 19.15 23.20 9.98
C ILE A 190 18.06 24.19 9.52
N SER A 191 16.86 23.71 9.19
CA SER A 191 15.75 24.56 8.72
C SER A 191 14.88 25.11 9.85
N VAL A 192 15.28 24.95 11.11
CA VAL A 192 14.52 25.34 12.32
C VAL A 192 15.18 26.50 13.07
N LEU A 193 16.08 27.24 12.41
CA LEU A 193 16.69 28.46 12.95
C LEU A 193 16.05 29.71 12.33
#